data_d4faff4a88a689b1b6de6614bdd68180
#
_entry.id   d4faff4a88a689b1b6de6614bdd68180
#
_cell.length_a   1.000
_cell.length_b   1.000
_cell.length_c   1.000
_cell.angle_alpha   90.00
_cell.angle_beta   90.00
_cell.angle_gamma   90.00
#
_symmetry.space_group_name_H-M   'P 1'
#
loop_
_entity.id
_entity.type
_entity.pdbx_description
1 polymer ?
#
loop_
_entity_poly.entity_id
_entity_poly.type
_entity_poly.pdbx_seq_one_letter_code
_entity_poly.pdbx_strand_id
1 'polypeptide(L)'
;MLTIEMDNFNLGQICRSGQCFRMDQIGDDRYRVIAGDKYLELTQERGIVNFSCPEEDFIFFWIRYFDLDCDYSEYINMINPRDKYLTAAGEMGSGIRILQQDLWEMIISFLISQQNNITRIKKCIENISREFGVRKTSSTGAEYYAFPTAEALALATEEQLRECNLGYRAKYVLDTARKVCFGDISLNSLHDMTYKAARKELLGLYGVGEKVADCICLFGLHQLDAFPVDTHIRQALDAHYKRGFPNRRYKGCRGVMQQYIFYYELMK
;
A
#
# COMPACT_ATOMS: atom_id res chain seq x y z
N MET A 1 3.97 -17.31 -18.51
CA MET A 1 3.43 -17.49 -17.15
C MET A 1 4.54 -18.03 -16.29
N LEU A 2 4.84 -17.39 -15.19
CA LEU A 2 5.91 -17.73 -14.26
C LEU A 2 5.27 -18.29 -12.99
N THR A 3 5.85 -19.34 -12.43
CA THR A 3 5.31 -20.05 -11.27
C THR A 3 6.33 -20.03 -10.13
N ILE A 4 5.89 -19.65 -8.94
CA ILE A 4 6.68 -19.75 -7.71
C ILE A 4 5.91 -20.53 -6.66
N GLU A 5 6.64 -21.21 -5.78
CA GLU A 5 6.14 -21.76 -4.53
C GLU A 5 6.73 -20.93 -3.38
N MET A 6 5.89 -20.42 -2.51
CA MET A 6 6.35 -19.50 -1.46
C MET A 6 5.48 -19.61 -0.21
N ASP A 7 6.15 -19.81 0.91
CA ASP A 7 5.53 -19.71 2.23
C ASP A 7 5.28 -18.25 2.61
N ASN A 8 4.35 -18.05 3.53
CA ASN A 8 4.01 -16.71 4.03
C ASN A 8 3.71 -15.70 2.90
N PHE A 9 2.96 -16.17 1.90
CA PHE A 9 2.46 -15.38 0.79
C PHE A 9 1.02 -15.78 0.47
N ASN A 10 0.06 -14.87 0.66
CA ASN A 10 -1.34 -15.12 0.39
C ASN A 10 -1.99 -13.92 -0.31
N LEU A 11 -2.35 -14.09 -1.58
CA LEU A 11 -2.93 -13.04 -2.40
C LEU A 11 -4.23 -12.49 -1.83
N GLY A 12 -5.08 -13.35 -1.24
CA GLY A 12 -6.33 -12.94 -0.62
C GLY A 12 -6.11 -12.07 0.63
N GLN A 13 -5.13 -12.42 1.45
CA GLN A 13 -4.76 -11.61 2.62
C GLN A 13 -4.17 -10.28 2.18
N ILE A 14 -3.23 -10.26 1.23
CA ILE A 14 -2.62 -9.04 0.69
C ILE A 14 -3.70 -8.13 0.09
N CYS A 15 -4.60 -8.67 -0.73
CA CYS A 15 -5.69 -7.92 -1.37
C CYS A 15 -6.62 -7.24 -0.35
N ARG A 16 -6.86 -7.88 0.80
CA ARG A 16 -7.74 -7.39 1.86
C ARG A 16 -7.03 -6.65 3.00
N SER A 17 -5.71 -6.54 2.96
CA SER A 17 -4.91 -5.91 4.03
C SER A 17 -4.96 -4.38 4.06
N GLY A 18 -5.67 -3.73 3.12
CA GLY A 18 -5.84 -2.28 3.11
C GLY A 18 -4.62 -1.46 2.71
N GLN A 19 -3.56 -2.09 2.22
CA GLN A 19 -2.33 -1.43 1.79
C GLN A 19 -2.30 -1.11 0.29
N CYS A 20 -3.07 -1.83 -0.54
CA CYS A 20 -3.13 -1.66 -1.98
C CYS A 20 -4.58 -1.43 -2.43
N PHE A 21 -4.80 -0.35 -3.17
CA PHE A 21 -6.14 0.03 -3.64
C PHE A 21 -6.39 -0.34 -5.11
N ARG A 22 -5.38 -0.81 -5.82
CA ARG A 22 -5.47 -1.25 -7.23
C ARG A 22 -5.20 -2.75 -7.38
N MET A 23 -5.48 -3.51 -6.33
CA MET A 23 -5.53 -4.97 -6.35
C MET A 23 -6.97 -5.43 -6.13
N ASP A 24 -7.48 -6.29 -7.02
CA ASP A 24 -8.83 -6.82 -6.99
C ASP A 24 -8.84 -8.32 -7.17
N GLN A 25 -9.73 -9.00 -6.46
CA GLN A 25 -10.06 -10.39 -6.72
C GLN A 25 -11.03 -10.44 -7.90
N ILE A 26 -10.66 -11.12 -8.99
CA ILE A 26 -11.43 -11.20 -10.24
C ILE A 26 -11.97 -12.62 -10.55
N GLY A 27 -11.79 -13.55 -9.65
CA GLY A 27 -12.26 -14.93 -9.67
C GLY A 27 -11.95 -15.61 -8.34
N ASP A 28 -12.28 -16.89 -8.17
CA ASP A 28 -12.14 -17.57 -6.87
C ASP A 28 -10.70 -17.50 -6.34
N ASP A 29 -9.71 -17.87 -7.14
CA ASP A 29 -8.27 -17.81 -6.80
C ASP A 29 -7.48 -16.88 -7.75
N ARG A 30 -8.17 -15.95 -8.39
CA ARG A 30 -7.60 -15.08 -9.42
C ARG A 30 -7.65 -13.62 -9.00
N TYR A 31 -6.52 -12.94 -9.12
CA TYR A 31 -6.33 -11.56 -8.71
C TYR A 31 -5.76 -10.73 -9.86
N ARG A 32 -6.08 -9.45 -9.86
CA ARG A 32 -5.52 -8.44 -10.75
C ARG A 32 -4.84 -7.37 -9.93
N VAL A 33 -3.65 -6.95 -10.35
CA VAL A 33 -2.92 -5.82 -9.77
C VAL A 33 -2.56 -4.83 -10.87
N ILE A 34 -2.77 -3.54 -10.61
CA ILE A 34 -2.23 -2.46 -11.41
C ILE A 34 -1.33 -1.64 -10.49
N ALA A 35 -0.06 -1.47 -10.85
CA ALA A 35 0.94 -0.75 -10.06
C ALA A 35 1.69 0.22 -10.97
N GLY A 36 1.54 1.52 -10.72
CA GLY A 36 2.02 2.54 -11.65
C GLY A 36 1.44 2.35 -13.05
N ASP A 37 2.29 1.94 -13.98
CA ASP A 37 1.97 1.67 -15.37
C ASP A 37 1.99 0.17 -15.75
N LYS A 38 2.16 -0.72 -14.78
CA LYS A 38 2.21 -2.18 -14.96
C LYS A 38 0.88 -2.84 -14.60
N TYR A 39 0.59 -3.94 -15.31
CA TYR A 39 -0.58 -4.78 -15.09
C TYR A 39 -0.16 -6.22 -14.88
N LEU A 40 -0.78 -6.89 -13.92
CA LEU A 40 -0.52 -8.28 -13.61
C LEU A 40 -1.82 -9.00 -13.25
N GLU A 41 -2.00 -10.20 -13.79
CA GLU A 41 -2.94 -11.19 -13.27
C GLU A 41 -2.18 -12.31 -12.56
N LEU A 42 -2.72 -12.73 -11.41
CA LEU A 42 -2.16 -13.79 -10.57
C LEU A 42 -3.24 -14.82 -10.25
N THR A 43 -2.79 -16.07 -10.12
CA THR A 43 -3.59 -17.11 -9.48
C THR A 43 -2.80 -17.74 -8.35
N GLN A 44 -3.49 -18.18 -7.30
CA GLN A 44 -2.86 -18.89 -6.19
C GLN A 44 -3.67 -20.12 -5.81
N GLU A 45 -3.00 -21.27 -5.85
CA GLU A 45 -3.57 -22.53 -5.40
C GLU A 45 -2.52 -23.31 -4.58
N ARG A 46 -2.86 -23.70 -3.35
CA ARG A 46 -2.02 -24.56 -2.46
C ARG A 46 -0.57 -24.11 -2.30
N GLY A 47 -0.36 -22.79 -2.15
CA GLY A 47 0.99 -22.21 -2.00
C GLY A 47 1.72 -21.92 -3.31
N ILE A 48 1.19 -22.40 -4.44
CA ILE A 48 1.73 -22.13 -5.76
C ILE A 48 1.09 -20.87 -6.33
N VAL A 49 1.93 -19.93 -6.75
CA VAL A 49 1.48 -18.66 -7.33
C VAL A 49 1.96 -18.56 -8.79
N ASN A 50 1.03 -18.27 -9.68
CA ASN A 50 1.31 -18.05 -11.09
C ASN A 50 1.18 -16.56 -11.42
N PHE A 51 2.19 -16.02 -12.11
CA PHE A 51 2.27 -14.65 -12.58
C PHE A 51 2.07 -14.60 -14.10
N SER A 52 1.03 -13.91 -14.57
CA SER A 52 0.75 -13.74 -16.00
C SER A 52 1.36 -12.43 -16.51
N CYS A 53 2.68 -12.38 -16.58
CA CYS A 53 3.45 -11.24 -17.09
C CYS A 53 4.68 -11.72 -17.87
N PRO A 54 5.35 -10.82 -18.63
CA PRO A 54 6.68 -11.09 -19.19
C PRO A 54 7.70 -11.37 -18.08
N GLU A 55 8.69 -12.22 -18.37
CA GLU A 55 9.75 -12.58 -17.44
C GLU A 55 10.55 -11.36 -16.98
N GLU A 56 10.82 -10.44 -17.88
CA GLU A 56 11.49 -9.18 -17.58
C GLU A 56 10.74 -8.36 -16.54
N ASP A 57 9.42 -8.19 -16.70
CA ASP A 57 8.58 -7.50 -15.72
C ASP A 57 8.56 -8.21 -14.36
N PHE A 58 8.59 -9.55 -14.37
CA PHE A 58 8.67 -10.32 -13.13
C PHE A 58 9.97 -10.04 -12.39
N ILE A 59 11.12 -10.16 -13.06
CA ILE A 59 12.45 -10.01 -12.46
C ILE A 59 12.68 -8.57 -11.99
N PHE A 60 12.41 -7.57 -12.84
CA PHE A 60 12.79 -6.18 -12.56
C PHE A 60 11.73 -5.37 -11.81
N PHE A 61 10.49 -5.89 -11.69
CA PHE A 61 9.42 -5.14 -11.05
C PHE A 61 8.67 -5.97 -9.99
N TRP A 62 8.09 -7.13 -10.34
CA TRP A 62 7.17 -7.83 -9.47
C TRP A 62 7.84 -8.51 -8.28
N ILE A 63 9.09 -9.02 -8.40
CA ILE A 63 9.88 -9.53 -7.28
C ILE A 63 9.98 -8.46 -6.19
N ARG A 64 10.39 -7.25 -6.57
CA ARG A 64 10.48 -6.14 -5.63
C ARG A 64 9.11 -5.71 -5.11
N TYR A 65 8.11 -5.56 -5.99
CA TYR A 65 6.78 -5.09 -5.61
C TYR A 65 6.14 -5.95 -4.51
N PHE A 66 6.24 -7.28 -4.63
CA PHE A 66 5.71 -8.23 -3.65
C PHE A 66 6.71 -8.56 -2.53
N ASP A 67 7.87 -7.92 -2.49
CA ASP A 67 8.94 -8.17 -1.51
C ASP A 67 9.32 -9.65 -1.43
N LEU A 68 9.48 -10.32 -2.60
CA LEU A 68 9.64 -11.77 -2.68
C LEU A 68 11.00 -12.26 -2.14
N ASP A 69 12.02 -11.41 -2.13
CA ASP A 69 13.35 -11.73 -1.61
C ASP A 69 13.43 -11.76 -0.07
N CYS A 70 12.37 -11.28 0.62
CA CYS A 70 12.33 -11.21 2.08
C CYS A 70 11.67 -12.46 2.67
N ASP A 71 12.31 -13.10 3.66
CA ASP A 71 11.73 -14.21 4.42
C ASP A 71 10.83 -13.68 5.56
N TYR A 72 9.52 -13.72 5.35
CA TYR A 72 8.54 -13.27 6.34
C TYR A 72 8.38 -14.23 7.54
N SER A 73 8.92 -15.45 7.46
CA SER A 73 8.94 -16.35 8.62
C SER A 73 9.79 -15.80 9.77
N GLU A 74 10.82 -15.00 9.46
CA GLU A 74 11.64 -14.33 10.46
C GLU A 74 10.80 -13.37 11.30
N TYR A 75 9.93 -12.56 10.68
CA TYR A 75 9.05 -11.63 11.40
C TYR A 75 8.03 -12.37 12.28
N ILE A 76 7.44 -13.45 11.77
CA ILE A 76 6.51 -14.28 12.55
C ILE A 76 7.22 -14.88 13.76
N ASN A 77 8.43 -15.39 13.59
CA ASN A 77 9.23 -15.98 14.65
C ASN A 77 9.69 -14.96 15.71
N MET A 78 9.76 -13.67 15.36
CA MET A 78 10.05 -12.59 16.33
C MET A 78 8.89 -12.32 17.29
N ILE A 79 7.67 -12.76 17.00
CA ILE A 79 6.50 -12.52 17.84
C ILE A 79 6.73 -13.21 19.20
N ASN A 80 6.51 -12.43 20.28
CA ASN A 80 6.64 -12.98 21.61
C ASN A 80 5.50 -14.01 21.89
N PRO A 81 5.82 -15.30 22.15
CA PRO A 81 4.78 -16.31 22.40
C PRO A 81 3.89 -16.03 23.60
N ARG A 82 4.31 -15.12 24.49
CA ARG A 82 3.50 -14.66 25.65
C ARG A 82 2.49 -13.59 25.24
N ASP A 83 2.66 -12.94 24.10
CA ASP A 83 1.72 -11.98 23.54
C ASP A 83 0.67 -12.74 22.71
N LYS A 84 -0.33 -13.27 23.39
CA LYS A 84 -1.39 -14.10 22.79
C LYS A 84 -2.16 -13.37 21.69
N TYR A 85 -2.32 -12.05 21.85
CA TYR A 85 -3.04 -11.24 20.87
C TYR A 85 -2.24 -11.10 19.59
N LEU A 86 -0.96 -10.71 19.67
CA LEU A 86 -0.12 -10.59 18.49
C LEU A 86 0.17 -11.94 17.83
N THR A 87 0.28 -13.02 18.62
CA THR A 87 0.41 -14.39 18.10
C THR A 87 -0.78 -14.74 17.22
N ALA A 88 -2.02 -14.57 17.72
CA ALA A 88 -3.22 -14.81 16.92
C ALA A 88 -3.31 -13.92 15.67
N ALA A 89 -2.91 -12.66 15.80
CA ALA A 89 -2.87 -11.74 14.66
C ALA A 89 -1.83 -12.17 13.59
N GLY A 90 -0.64 -12.60 14.01
CA GLY A 90 0.40 -13.11 13.13
C GLY A 90 0.01 -14.41 12.43
N GLU A 91 -0.63 -15.35 13.16
CA GLU A 91 -1.14 -16.59 12.58
C GLU A 91 -2.22 -16.31 11.51
N MET A 92 -3.19 -15.43 11.80
CA MET A 92 -4.25 -15.07 10.85
C MET A 92 -3.71 -14.30 9.63
N GLY A 93 -2.71 -13.43 9.82
CA GLY A 93 -2.13 -12.58 8.78
C GLY A 93 -0.83 -13.11 8.20
N SER A 94 -0.47 -14.37 8.43
CA SER A 94 0.85 -14.94 8.10
C SER A 94 1.24 -14.85 6.61
N GLY A 95 0.27 -14.73 5.73
CA GLY A 95 0.52 -14.56 4.28
C GLY A 95 0.57 -13.10 3.82
N ILE A 96 0.49 -12.13 4.73
CA ILE A 96 0.60 -10.71 4.38
C ILE A 96 2.07 -10.32 4.24
N ARG A 97 2.40 -9.64 3.16
CA ARG A 97 3.69 -8.99 2.90
C ARG A 97 3.49 -7.48 2.79
N ILE A 98 4.47 -6.70 3.15
CA ILE A 98 4.44 -5.24 2.92
C ILE A 98 4.87 -5.00 1.48
N LEU A 99 3.94 -4.56 0.63
CA LEU A 99 4.21 -4.27 -0.76
C LEU A 99 5.13 -3.05 -0.90
N GLN A 100 6.08 -3.11 -1.83
CA GLN A 100 6.93 -1.98 -2.20
C GLN A 100 6.28 -1.22 -3.36
N GLN A 101 5.32 -0.36 -3.02
CA GLN A 101 4.51 0.35 -3.99
C GLN A 101 5.16 1.66 -4.45
N ASP A 102 4.71 2.18 -5.58
CA ASP A 102 5.18 3.47 -6.08
C ASP A 102 4.87 4.60 -5.07
N LEU A 103 5.88 5.41 -4.75
CA LEU A 103 5.75 6.46 -3.74
C LEU A 103 4.72 7.51 -4.11
N TRP A 104 4.70 7.93 -5.39
CA TRP A 104 3.74 8.92 -5.86
C TRP A 104 2.31 8.39 -5.78
N GLU A 105 2.07 7.17 -6.26
CA GLU A 105 0.77 6.51 -6.16
C GLU A 105 0.33 6.39 -4.69
N MET A 106 1.23 6.07 -3.77
CA MET A 106 0.90 5.97 -2.34
C MET A 106 0.58 7.32 -1.70
N ILE A 107 1.30 8.37 -2.03
CA ILE A 107 0.98 9.72 -1.54
C ILE A 107 -0.45 10.10 -1.93
N ILE A 108 -0.80 9.99 -3.19
CA ILE A 108 -2.14 10.36 -3.67
C ILE A 108 -3.23 9.43 -3.13
N SER A 109 -2.97 8.13 -3.12
CA SER A 109 -3.93 7.13 -2.64
C SER A 109 -4.25 7.32 -1.15
N PHE A 110 -3.25 7.61 -0.31
CA PHE A 110 -3.48 7.86 1.11
C PHE A 110 -4.06 9.25 1.41
N LEU A 111 -3.83 10.25 0.57
CA LEU A 111 -4.61 11.50 0.62
C LEU A 111 -6.09 11.24 0.33
N ILE A 112 -6.42 10.41 -0.66
CA ILE A 112 -7.79 10.02 -1.00
C ILE A 112 -8.40 9.14 0.11
N SER A 113 -7.62 8.38 0.85
CA SER A 113 -8.09 7.45 1.87
C SER A 113 -8.66 8.11 3.12
N GLN A 114 -8.41 9.39 3.35
CA GLN A 114 -8.80 10.10 4.57
C GLN A 114 -10.33 10.17 4.74
N GLN A 115 -10.83 9.76 5.91
CA GLN A 115 -12.27 9.72 6.22
C GLN A 115 -13.08 9.08 5.09
N ASN A 116 -12.60 7.93 4.59
CA ASN A 116 -13.17 7.26 3.43
C ASN A 116 -13.20 5.73 3.67
N ASN A 117 -13.95 4.99 2.89
CA ASN A 117 -13.97 3.53 2.92
C ASN A 117 -13.26 2.96 1.68
N ILE A 118 -12.81 1.71 1.78
CA ILE A 118 -11.99 1.04 0.76
C ILE A 118 -12.68 1.07 -0.61
N THR A 119 -13.96 0.75 -0.68
CA THR A 119 -14.73 0.72 -1.95
C THR A 119 -14.73 2.10 -2.63
N ARG A 120 -14.97 3.16 -1.86
CA ARG A 120 -14.96 4.52 -2.39
C ARG A 120 -13.56 4.99 -2.75
N ILE A 121 -12.52 4.62 -1.96
CA ILE A 121 -11.12 4.93 -2.28
C ILE A 121 -10.76 4.32 -3.64
N LYS A 122 -11.01 3.02 -3.83
CA LYS A 122 -10.77 2.33 -5.11
C LYS A 122 -11.48 3.03 -6.26
N LYS A 123 -12.74 3.43 -6.08
CA LYS A 123 -13.51 4.13 -7.12
C LYS A 123 -12.93 5.51 -7.45
N CYS A 124 -12.48 6.28 -6.45
CA CYS A 124 -11.82 7.55 -6.69
C CYS A 124 -10.51 7.39 -7.47
N ILE A 125 -9.69 6.41 -7.10
CA ILE A 125 -8.43 6.10 -7.77
C ILE A 125 -8.67 5.63 -9.22
N GLU A 126 -9.67 4.79 -9.44
CA GLU A 126 -10.07 4.38 -10.79
C GLU A 126 -10.51 5.58 -11.65
N ASN A 127 -11.31 6.50 -11.08
CA ASN A 127 -11.77 7.68 -11.78
C ASN A 127 -10.61 8.60 -12.19
N ILE A 128 -9.68 8.92 -11.26
CA ILE A 128 -8.51 9.75 -11.61
C ILE A 128 -7.59 9.05 -12.62
N SER A 129 -7.47 7.73 -12.53
CA SER A 129 -6.66 6.97 -13.49
C SER A 129 -7.29 6.97 -14.89
N ARG A 130 -8.62 6.90 -15.00
CA ARG A 130 -9.32 6.98 -16.28
C ARG A 130 -9.26 8.38 -16.90
N GLU A 131 -9.40 9.41 -16.09
CA GLU A 131 -9.45 10.79 -16.54
C GLU A 131 -8.06 11.34 -16.91
N PHE A 132 -7.05 11.05 -16.06
CA PHE A 132 -5.72 11.68 -16.18
C PHE A 132 -4.59 10.68 -16.49
N GLY A 133 -4.84 9.38 -16.38
CA GLY A 133 -3.86 8.35 -16.66
C GLY A 133 -3.83 7.92 -18.12
N VAL A 134 -2.74 7.28 -18.51
CA VAL A 134 -2.58 6.75 -19.88
C VAL A 134 -3.30 5.40 -20.02
N ARG A 135 -4.17 5.27 -21.01
CA ARG A 135 -4.79 3.99 -21.37
C ARG A 135 -3.75 3.04 -21.96
N LYS A 136 -3.72 1.82 -21.47
CA LYS A 136 -2.78 0.77 -21.87
C LYS A 136 -3.50 -0.55 -22.11
N THR A 137 -2.82 -1.47 -22.78
CA THR A 137 -3.26 -2.85 -22.96
C THR A 137 -2.21 -3.79 -22.38
N SER A 138 -2.63 -4.72 -21.55
CA SER A 138 -1.74 -5.72 -20.92
C SER A 138 -1.29 -6.79 -21.92
N SER A 139 -0.33 -7.61 -21.55
CA SER A 139 0.10 -8.78 -22.30
C SER A 139 -1.01 -9.84 -22.46
N THR A 140 -2.03 -9.80 -21.59
CA THR A 140 -3.22 -10.67 -21.66
C THR A 140 -4.37 -10.07 -22.49
N GLY A 141 -4.18 -8.87 -23.07
CA GLY A 141 -5.19 -8.16 -23.85
C GLY A 141 -6.19 -7.35 -23.00
N ALA A 142 -6.02 -7.29 -21.70
CA ALA A 142 -6.88 -6.49 -20.84
C ALA A 142 -6.55 -5.00 -20.95
N GLU A 143 -7.56 -4.16 -21.10
CA GLU A 143 -7.41 -2.70 -21.08
C GLU A 143 -7.36 -2.20 -19.62
N TYR A 144 -6.45 -1.28 -19.35
CA TYR A 144 -6.31 -0.64 -18.05
C TYR A 144 -5.75 0.79 -18.19
N TYR A 145 -5.76 1.53 -17.12
CA TYR A 145 -5.21 2.88 -17.07
C TYR A 145 -4.04 2.92 -16.10
N ALA A 146 -2.90 3.47 -16.55
CA ALA A 146 -1.78 3.79 -15.68
C ALA A 146 -2.20 4.79 -14.60
N PHE A 147 -1.51 4.78 -13.46
CA PHE A 147 -1.72 5.85 -12.47
C PHE A 147 -1.26 7.20 -13.06
N PRO A 148 -2.01 8.31 -12.88
CA PRO A 148 -1.65 9.60 -13.46
C PRO A 148 -0.36 10.14 -12.86
N THR A 149 0.48 10.73 -13.71
CA THR A 149 1.72 11.39 -13.26
C THR A 149 1.42 12.64 -12.44
N ALA A 150 2.43 13.15 -11.73
CA ALA A 150 2.31 14.41 -10.99
C ALA A 150 1.99 15.58 -11.92
N GLU A 151 2.60 15.60 -13.12
CA GLU A 151 2.37 16.61 -14.15
C GLU A 151 0.91 16.58 -14.63
N ALA A 152 0.37 15.39 -14.91
CA ALA A 152 -1.02 15.25 -15.34
C ALA A 152 -2.00 15.78 -14.29
N LEU A 153 -1.78 15.47 -13.01
CA LEU A 153 -2.64 15.96 -11.92
C LEU A 153 -2.42 17.44 -11.60
N ALA A 154 -1.20 17.98 -11.80
CA ALA A 154 -0.90 19.40 -11.57
C ALA A 154 -1.59 20.32 -12.59
N LEU A 155 -1.85 19.82 -13.80
CA LEU A 155 -2.56 20.51 -14.87
C LEU A 155 -4.09 20.45 -14.72
N ALA A 156 -4.60 19.56 -13.87
CA ALA A 156 -6.03 19.44 -13.60
C ALA A 156 -6.60 20.68 -12.88
N THR A 157 -7.90 20.90 -13.00
CA THR A 157 -8.62 21.83 -12.14
C THR A 157 -9.15 21.12 -10.90
N GLU A 158 -9.44 21.90 -9.85
CA GLU A 158 -10.08 21.34 -8.65
C GLU A 158 -11.45 20.72 -8.97
N GLU A 159 -12.21 21.34 -9.90
CA GLU A 159 -13.52 20.87 -10.35
C GLU A 159 -13.43 19.50 -11.01
N GLN A 160 -12.49 19.30 -11.94
CA GLN A 160 -12.26 18.00 -12.59
C GLN A 160 -11.91 16.91 -11.55
N LEU A 161 -11.06 17.22 -10.57
CA LEU A 161 -10.75 16.28 -9.49
C LEU A 161 -11.96 16.01 -8.59
N ARG A 162 -12.84 16.98 -8.37
CA ARG A 162 -14.11 16.79 -7.64
C ARG A 162 -15.07 15.89 -8.40
N GLU A 163 -15.14 15.98 -9.73
CA GLU A 163 -15.91 15.10 -10.61
C GLU A 163 -15.43 13.64 -10.53
N CYS A 164 -14.15 13.42 -10.21
CA CYS A 164 -13.60 12.10 -9.88
C CYS A 164 -14.01 11.57 -8.49
N ASN A 165 -14.98 12.18 -7.82
CA ASN A 165 -15.49 11.87 -6.49
C ASN A 165 -14.51 12.13 -5.32
N LEU A 166 -13.48 12.95 -5.51
CA LEU A 166 -12.51 13.26 -4.46
C LEU A 166 -13.09 14.16 -3.35
N GLY A 167 -14.13 14.95 -3.66
CA GLY A 167 -14.73 15.91 -2.73
C GLY A 167 -13.69 16.94 -2.26
N TYR A 168 -13.60 17.20 -0.96
CA TYR A 168 -12.64 18.15 -0.38
C TYR A 168 -11.17 17.73 -0.57
N ARG A 169 -10.90 16.44 -0.86
CA ARG A 169 -9.55 15.91 -1.08
C ARG A 169 -8.94 16.36 -2.41
N ALA A 170 -9.77 16.86 -3.33
CA ALA A 170 -9.32 17.43 -4.59
C ALA A 170 -8.24 18.50 -4.38
N LYS A 171 -8.43 19.37 -3.36
CA LYS A 171 -7.43 20.40 -3.01
C LYS A 171 -6.11 19.81 -2.56
N TYR A 172 -6.13 18.73 -1.77
CA TYR A 172 -4.92 18.08 -1.27
C TYR A 172 -4.13 17.43 -2.41
N VAL A 173 -4.84 16.73 -3.31
CA VAL A 173 -4.25 16.09 -4.49
C VAL A 173 -3.63 17.13 -5.41
N LEU A 174 -4.35 18.21 -5.73
CA LEU A 174 -3.88 19.27 -6.62
C LEU A 174 -2.67 20.02 -6.05
N ASP A 175 -2.71 20.41 -4.76
CA ASP A 175 -1.59 21.09 -4.08
C ASP A 175 -0.34 20.19 -4.09
N THR A 176 -0.50 18.93 -3.73
CA THR A 176 0.60 17.96 -3.70
C THR A 176 1.19 17.74 -5.09
N ALA A 177 0.35 17.59 -6.12
CA ALA A 177 0.82 17.41 -7.49
C ALA A 177 1.64 18.61 -7.97
N ARG A 178 1.20 19.82 -7.67
CA ARG A 178 1.93 21.05 -8.01
C ARG A 178 3.26 21.16 -7.26
N LYS A 179 3.29 20.84 -5.95
CA LYS A 179 4.54 20.86 -5.17
C LYS A 179 5.59 19.87 -5.71
N VAL A 180 5.16 18.69 -6.13
CA VAL A 180 6.06 17.71 -6.75
C VAL A 180 6.54 18.22 -8.12
N CYS A 181 5.66 18.74 -8.96
CA CYS A 181 6.01 19.30 -10.27
C CYS A 181 6.96 20.48 -10.21
N PHE A 182 6.77 21.40 -9.25
CA PHE A 182 7.62 22.59 -9.10
C PHE A 182 8.91 22.30 -8.33
N GLY A 183 9.10 21.07 -7.85
CA GLY A 183 10.32 20.66 -7.16
C GLY A 183 10.38 21.08 -5.69
N ASP A 184 9.27 21.56 -5.11
CA ASP A 184 9.18 21.85 -3.67
C ASP A 184 9.32 20.58 -2.84
N ILE A 185 8.97 19.42 -3.42
CA ILE A 185 9.15 18.09 -2.83
C ILE A 185 9.77 17.17 -3.88
N SER A 186 10.91 16.59 -3.54
CA SER A 186 11.59 15.60 -4.37
C SER A 186 11.25 14.19 -3.91
N LEU A 187 10.53 13.43 -4.74
CA LEU A 187 10.22 12.02 -4.47
C LEU A 187 11.49 11.17 -4.35
N ASN A 188 12.51 11.45 -5.18
CA ASN A 188 13.78 10.74 -5.11
C ASN A 188 14.49 10.98 -3.78
N SER A 189 14.50 12.23 -3.29
CA SER A 189 15.13 12.56 -2.01
C SER A 189 14.43 11.86 -0.83
N LEU A 190 13.10 11.64 -0.90
CA LEU A 190 12.37 10.93 0.14
C LEU A 190 12.82 9.46 0.28
N HIS A 191 13.22 8.79 -0.81
CA HIS A 191 13.74 7.42 -0.77
C HIS A 191 15.05 7.30 0.00
N ASP A 192 15.89 8.35 -0.02
CA ASP A 192 17.18 8.37 0.66
C ASP A 192 17.07 8.80 2.15
N MET A 193 15.89 9.22 2.58
CA MET A 193 15.66 9.70 3.95
C MET A 193 15.44 8.56 4.94
N THR A 194 15.85 8.79 6.19
CA THR A 194 15.40 7.94 7.31
C THR A 194 13.90 8.11 7.54
N TYR A 195 13.23 7.11 8.13
CA TYR A 195 11.80 7.18 8.47
C TYR A 195 11.42 8.50 9.17
N LYS A 196 12.20 8.92 10.18
CA LYS A 196 11.92 10.16 10.91
C LYS A 196 11.99 11.41 10.01
N ALA A 197 12.96 11.45 9.10
CA ALA A 197 13.13 12.58 8.20
C ALA A 197 12.03 12.59 7.11
N ALA A 198 11.77 11.46 6.45
CA ALA A 198 10.71 11.33 5.44
C ALA A 198 9.33 11.65 6.03
N ARG A 199 9.01 11.12 7.22
CA ARG A 199 7.76 11.42 7.93
C ARG A 199 7.59 12.91 8.19
N LYS A 200 8.66 13.59 8.62
CA LYS A 200 8.64 15.05 8.87
C LYS A 200 8.37 15.83 7.58
N GLU A 201 9.00 15.44 6.49
CA GLU A 201 8.82 16.07 5.18
C GLU A 201 7.38 15.87 4.68
N LEU A 202 6.86 14.64 4.75
CA LEU A 202 5.50 14.30 4.35
C LEU A 202 4.43 15.06 5.16
N LEU A 203 4.66 15.32 6.44
CA LEU A 203 3.77 16.14 7.29
C LEU A 203 3.68 17.60 6.82
N GLY A 204 4.61 18.10 6.01
CA GLY A 204 4.57 19.41 5.35
C GLY A 204 3.61 19.48 4.16
N LEU A 205 3.10 18.34 3.67
CA LEU A 205 2.11 18.29 2.60
C LEU A 205 0.71 18.66 3.11
N TYR A 206 0.00 19.44 2.31
CA TYR A 206 -1.35 19.87 2.66
C TYR A 206 -2.30 18.67 2.77
N GLY A 207 -2.90 18.52 3.95
CA GLY A 207 -3.81 17.41 4.23
C GLY A 207 -3.13 16.13 4.72
N VAL A 208 -1.82 16.06 4.83
CA VAL A 208 -1.12 14.89 5.38
C VAL A 208 -1.01 15.01 6.90
N GLY A 209 -1.75 14.17 7.61
CA GLY A 209 -1.62 13.97 9.05
C GLY A 209 -0.70 12.79 9.39
N GLU A 210 -0.47 12.55 10.69
CA GLU A 210 0.46 11.51 11.18
C GLU A 210 0.19 10.12 10.60
N LYS A 211 -1.08 9.66 10.64
CA LYS A 211 -1.48 8.35 10.09
C LYS A 211 -1.16 8.24 8.60
N VAL A 212 -1.44 9.29 7.83
CA VAL A 212 -1.21 9.31 6.38
C VAL A 212 0.29 9.28 6.09
N ALA A 213 1.09 10.09 6.81
CA ALA A 213 2.54 10.09 6.66
C ALA A 213 3.14 8.70 6.97
N ASP A 214 2.67 8.05 8.06
CA ASP A 214 3.13 6.71 8.43
C ASP A 214 2.73 5.65 7.38
N CYS A 215 1.53 5.73 6.78
CA CYS A 215 1.13 4.86 5.68
C CYS A 215 2.03 5.05 4.44
N ILE A 216 2.32 6.29 4.06
CA ILE A 216 3.19 6.58 2.92
C ILE A 216 4.60 6.05 3.19
N CYS A 217 5.15 6.26 4.40
CA CYS A 217 6.43 5.71 4.79
C CYS A 217 6.46 4.17 4.73
N LEU A 218 5.41 3.51 5.20
CA LEU A 218 5.35 2.05 5.22
C LEU A 218 5.20 1.47 3.81
N PHE A 219 4.24 1.96 3.03
CA PHE A 219 3.81 1.32 1.79
C PHE A 219 4.43 1.94 0.52
N GLY A 220 4.91 3.19 0.58
CA GLY A 220 5.58 3.86 -0.54
C GLY A 220 7.10 3.91 -0.41
N LEU A 221 7.62 4.00 0.82
CA LEU A 221 9.06 4.02 1.09
C LEU A 221 9.59 2.70 1.68
N HIS A 222 8.72 1.73 1.92
CA HIS A 222 9.04 0.44 2.55
C HIS A 222 9.81 0.59 3.87
N GLN A 223 9.49 1.62 4.64
CA GLN A 223 10.12 1.88 5.94
C GLN A 223 9.41 1.10 7.04
N LEU A 224 9.84 -0.13 7.28
CA LEU A 224 9.18 -1.12 8.14
C LEU A 224 9.11 -0.71 9.63
N ASP A 225 9.73 0.38 10.02
CA ASP A 225 9.57 0.98 11.33
C ASP A 225 8.37 1.94 11.44
N ALA A 226 7.72 2.27 10.33
CA ALA A 226 6.48 3.04 10.33
C ALA A 226 5.34 2.22 10.94
N PHE A 227 4.50 2.87 11.76
CA PHE A 227 3.41 2.22 12.48
C PHE A 227 2.15 3.08 12.38
N PRO A 228 1.42 3.00 11.25
CA PRO A 228 0.20 3.78 11.06
C PRO A 228 -0.87 3.46 12.12
N VAL A 229 -1.33 4.47 12.85
CA VAL A 229 -2.36 4.31 13.88
C VAL A 229 -3.67 4.92 13.38
N ASP A 230 -4.55 4.07 12.90
CA ASP A 230 -5.95 4.42 12.60
C ASP A 230 -6.87 4.09 13.78
N THR A 231 -8.18 4.17 13.57
CA THR A 231 -9.18 3.89 14.61
C THR A 231 -9.12 2.43 15.08
N HIS A 232 -8.97 1.46 14.17
CA HIS A 232 -8.88 0.03 14.51
C HIS A 232 -7.63 -0.28 15.32
N ILE A 233 -6.47 0.21 14.84
CA ILE A 233 -5.20 0.05 15.57
C ILE A 233 -5.26 0.73 16.92
N ARG A 234 -5.83 1.93 17.04
CA ARG A 234 -5.97 2.61 18.33
C ARG A 234 -6.80 1.80 19.31
N GLN A 235 -7.96 1.30 18.87
CA GLN A 235 -8.82 0.44 19.72
C GLN A 235 -8.10 -0.84 20.16
N ALA A 236 -7.36 -1.48 19.25
CA ALA A 236 -6.56 -2.66 19.55
C ALA A 236 -5.47 -2.36 20.58
N LEU A 237 -4.73 -1.24 20.41
CA LEU A 237 -3.70 -0.82 21.34
C LEU A 237 -4.27 -0.52 22.74
N ASP A 238 -5.39 0.21 22.81
CA ASP A 238 -6.05 0.55 24.08
C ASP A 238 -6.58 -0.70 24.81
N ALA A 239 -7.05 -1.70 24.06
CA ALA A 239 -7.55 -2.96 24.63
C ALA A 239 -6.43 -3.89 25.11
N HIS A 240 -5.36 -4.06 24.34
CA HIS A 240 -4.37 -5.11 24.54
C HIS A 240 -3.01 -4.62 25.02
N TYR A 241 -2.67 -3.33 24.82
CA TYR A 241 -1.35 -2.76 25.12
C TYR A 241 -1.42 -1.56 26.06
N LYS A 242 -1.98 -1.72 27.25
CA LYS A 242 -2.14 -0.66 28.27
C LYS A 242 -0.84 0.06 28.66
N ARG A 243 0.33 -0.57 28.47
CA ARG A 243 1.67 0.02 28.70
C ARG A 243 2.35 0.51 27.42
N GLY A 244 1.59 0.59 26.31
CA GLY A 244 2.07 0.87 24.96
C GLY A 244 2.59 -0.37 24.25
N PHE A 245 2.55 -0.32 22.91
CA PHE A 245 3.10 -1.37 22.05
C PHE A 245 4.61 -1.51 22.27
N PRO A 246 5.17 -2.74 22.30
CA PRO A 246 6.58 -2.97 22.60
C PRO A 246 7.52 -2.60 21.42
N ASN A 247 7.52 -1.33 21.04
CA ASN A 247 8.21 -0.77 19.88
C ASN A 247 9.71 -1.12 19.81
N ARG A 248 10.39 -1.25 20.97
CA ARG A 248 11.82 -1.59 21.00
C ARG A 248 12.08 -3.02 20.56
N ARG A 249 11.16 -3.93 20.90
CA ARG A 249 11.26 -5.34 20.54
C ARG A 249 11.16 -5.54 19.04
N TYR A 250 10.25 -4.81 18.39
CA TYR A 250 9.93 -4.96 16.97
C TYR A 250 10.57 -3.88 16.09
N LYS A 251 11.70 -3.32 16.56
CA LYS A 251 12.46 -2.36 15.75
C LYS A 251 12.89 -3.02 14.43
N GLY A 252 12.66 -2.35 13.31
CA GLY A 252 12.94 -2.86 11.97
C GLY A 252 11.78 -3.64 11.32
N CYS A 253 10.71 -3.97 12.08
CA CYS A 253 9.53 -4.69 11.55
C CYS A 253 8.21 -4.27 12.20
N ARG A 254 8.16 -3.09 12.82
CA ARG A 254 6.94 -2.60 13.49
C ARG A 254 5.73 -2.52 12.56
N GLY A 255 5.96 -2.11 11.31
CA GLY A 255 4.92 -2.02 10.29
C GLY A 255 4.36 -3.39 9.90
N VAL A 256 5.18 -4.44 9.92
CA VAL A 256 4.70 -5.82 9.70
C VAL A 256 3.78 -6.24 10.84
N MET A 257 4.18 -6.01 12.09
CA MET A 257 3.34 -6.30 13.27
C MET A 257 2.04 -5.50 13.24
N GLN A 258 2.11 -4.23 12.83
CA GLN A 258 0.94 -3.37 12.66
C GLN A 258 -0.02 -3.93 11.61
N GLN A 259 0.49 -4.44 10.49
CA GLN A 259 -0.36 -5.04 9.45
C GLN A 259 -1.03 -6.33 9.90
N TYR A 260 -0.36 -7.16 10.70
CA TYR A 260 -0.99 -8.33 11.32
C TYR A 260 -2.13 -7.93 12.25
N ILE A 261 -1.92 -6.93 13.12
CA ILE A 261 -2.95 -6.41 14.01
C ILE A 261 -4.10 -5.80 13.20
N PHE A 262 -3.80 -4.97 12.20
CA PHE A 262 -4.82 -4.32 11.38
C PHE A 262 -5.72 -5.34 10.66
N TYR A 263 -5.11 -6.33 10.02
CA TYR A 263 -5.83 -7.38 9.32
C TYR A 263 -6.70 -8.21 10.28
N TYR A 264 -6.15 -8.55 11.44
CA TYR A 264 -6.86 -9.30 12.47
C TYR A 264 -8.11 -8.56 12.96
N GLU A 265 -8.00 -7.25 13.22
CA GLU A 265 -9.14 -6.43 13.61
C GLU A 265 -10.18 -6.23 12.49
N LEU A 266 -9.72 -6.23 11.24
CA LEU A 266 -10.60 -6.08 10.09
C LEU A 266 -11.39 -7.37 9.78
N MET A 267 -10.85 -8.54 10.15
CA MET A 267 -11.46 -9.87 9.87
C MET A 267 -12.30 -10.42 11.02
N LYS A 268 -12.29 -9.79 12.20
CA LYS A 268 -13.21 -10.10 13.32
C LYS A 268 -14.63 -9.68 12.99
#